data_50ed24b0e2c0e14f7c179fb5c39200e0
#
_entry.id   50ed24b0e2c0e14f7c179fb5c39200e0
#
_cell.length_a   1.000
_cell.length_b   1.000
_cell.length_c   1.000
_cell.angle_alpha   90.00
_cell.angle_beta   90.00
_cell.angle_gamma   90.00
#
_symmetry.space_group_name_H-M   'P 1'
#
loop_
_entity.id
_entity.type
_entity.pdbx_description
1 polymer ?
#
loop_
_entity_poly.entity_id
_entity_poly.type
_entity_poly.pdbx_seq_one_letter_code
_entity_poly.pdbx_strand_id
1 'polypeptide(L)'
;MKKSRVFVDGALIGLVENPRDLVANLRKMRRKGEIPTEINVSFKEYNGDVIIHTDRGRARRPLIVLEKGRSLIAPEDIERLADGLVPFEDLVKRGLVEFIDAEEEEDLFIAIHEKDITPEHTHLEIDPSLVLGIAAAHVPFPEHNASPRVTMGAGMVKQALGFGAANMKLRPDTRGHLLHYAERPIVHTSTSDSIGSDDRPAGQNFVVAILSYEGYNIEDALIFNKAAIDRGLGRSHFFRTYEGEERRYPGGQVDKIQ
;
A
#
# COMPACT_ATOMS: atom_id res chain seq x y z
N MET A 1 29.46 27.14 14.75
CA MET A 1 28.40 26.52 13.97
C MET A 1 27.63 25.55 14.86
N LYS A 2 26.31 25.53 14.80
CA LYS A 2 25.48 24.61 15.60
C LYS A 2 25.63 23.21 14.97
N LYS A 3 26.15 22.25 15.73
CA LYS A 3 26.25 20.85 15.24
C LYS A 3 24.88 20.19 15.22
N SER A 4 24.60 19.46 14.17
CA SER A 4 23.38 18.68 13.99
C SER A 4 23.51 17.30 14.62
N ARG A 5 22.46 16.83 15.27
CA ARG A 5 22.43 15.49 15.86
C ARG A 5 22.15 14.44 14.78
N VAL A 6 22.74 13.27 14.93
CA VAL A 6 22.53 12.14 14.04
C VAL A 6 21.92 10.99 14.83
N PHE A 7 20.74 10.57 14.41
CA PHE A 7 20.02 9.44 14.99
C PHE A 7 20.03 8.26 14.01
N VAL A 8 20.24 7.06 14.52
CA VAL A 8 20.10 5.81 13.79
C VAL A 8 19.08 4.95 14.52
N ASP A 9 17.97 4.61 13.87
CA ASP A 9 16.85 3.85 14.44
C ASP A 9 16.40 4.38 15.81
N GLY A 10 16.35 5.72 15.94
CA GLY A 10 15.95 6.42 17.15
C GLY A 10 17.06 6.65 18.19
N ALA A 11 18.23 6.02 18.05
CA ALA A 11 19.36 6.20 18.96
C ALA A 11 20.25 7.34 18.50
N LEU A 12 20.61 8.27 19.40
CA LEU A 12 21.59 9.32 19.13
C LEU A 12 22.99 8.74 19.02
N ILE A 13 23.58 8.78 17.82
CA ILE A 13 24.89 8.21 17.54
C ILE A 13 25.99 9.27 17.58
N GLY A 14 25.70 10.49 17.17
CA GLY A 14 26.73 11.53 17.11
C GLY A 14 26.26 12.89 16.66
N LEU A 15 27.24 13.75 16.37
CA LEU A 15 27.03 15.09 15.90
C LEU A 15 27.78 15.32 14.58
N VAL A 16 27.15 16.04 13.66
CA VAL A 16 27.74 16.39 12.35
C VAL A 16 27.71 17.90 12.14
N GLU A 17 28.73 18.41 11.45
CA GLU A 17 28.83 19.85 11.15
C GLU A 17 28.05 20.22 9.88
N ASN A 18 28.10 19.35 8.86
CA ASN A 18 27.42 19.53 7.57
C ASN A 18 26.36 18.45 7.35
N PRO A 19 25.15 18.59 7.88
CA PRO A 19 24.11 17.55 7.82
C PRO A 19 23.64 17.29 6.39
N ARG A 20 23.53 18.31 5.54
CA ARG A 20 23.10 18.16 4.14
C ARG A 20 24.09 17.37 3.32
N ASP A 21 25.38 17.57 3.53
CA ASP A 21 26.45 16.81 2.85
C ASP A 21 26.44 15.35 3.29
N LEU A 22 26.20 15.07 4.58
CA LEU A 22 26.06 13.71 5.09
C LEU A 22 24.90 12.98 4.42
N VAL A 23 23.70 13.60 4.38
CA VAL A 23 22.50 13.04 3.75
C VAL A 23 22.75 12.79 2.27
N ALA A 24 23.29 13.77 1.53
CA ALA A 24 23.58 13.63 0.11
C ALA A 24 24.57 12.49 -0.17
N ASN A 25 25.62 12.35 0.65
CA ASN A 25 26.59 11.29 0.51
C ASN A 25 25.99 9.91 0.79
N LEU A 26 25.19 9.75 1.84
CA LEU A 26 24.53 8.49 2.16
C LEU A 26 23.53 8.08 1.07
N ARG A 27 22.72 9.00 0.55
CA ARG A 27 21.83 8.73 -0.59
C ARG A 27 22.63 8.31 -1.84
N LYS A 28 23.78 8.95 -2.10
CA LYS A 28 24.67 8.56 -3.21
C LYS A 28 25.28 7.18 -3.01
N MET A 29 25.70 6.83 -1.80
CA MET A 29 26.21 5.49 -1.47
C MET A 29 25.13 4.42 -1.65
N ARG A 30 23.89 4.71 -1.26
CA ARG A 30 22.73 3.82 -1.49
C ARG A 30 22.52 3.56 -2.99
N ARG A 31 22.50 4.61 -3.82
CA ARG A 31 22.36 4.50 -5.29
C ARG A 31 23.46 3.69 -5.93
N LYS A 32 24.68 3.73 -5.38
CA LYS A 32 25.83 2.93 -5.86
C LYS A 32 25.85 1.50 -5.30
N GLY A 33 24.93 1.15 -4.40
CA GLY A 33 24.94 -0.16 -3.73
C GLY A 33 26.06 -0.34 -2.70
N GLU A 34 26.73 0.73 -2.27
CA GLU A 34 27.75 0.71 -1.23
C GLU A 34 27.14 0.50 0.17
N ILE A 35 25.88 0.87 0.34
CA ILE A 35 25.06 0.58 1.52
C ILE A 35 23.74 -0.06 1.08
N PRO A 36 23.06 -0.80 1.98
CA PRO A 36 21.78 -1.44 1.66
C PRO A 36 20.72 -0.46 1.16
N THR A 37 19.92 -0.92 0.19
CA THR A 37 18.84 -0.12 -0.43
C THR A 37 17.68 0.16 0.55
N GLU A 38 17.65 -0.54 1.68
CA GLU A 38 16.66 -0.37 2.74
C GLU A 38 16.93 0.85 3.62
N ILE A 39 18.14 1.41 3.59
CA ILE A 39 18.51 2.56 4.42
C ILE A 39 17.88 3.82 3.83
N ASN A 40 17.09 4.52 4.65
CA ASN A 40 16.54 5.84 4.33
C ASN A 40 17.14 6.91 5.22
N VAL A 41 17.34 8.10 4.66
CA VAL A 41 18.04 9.19 5.34
C VAL A 41 17.30 10.50 5.12
N SER A 42 16.91 11.16 6.20
CA SER A 42 16.24 12.46 6.17
C SER A 42 16.97 13.51 6.98
N PHE A 43 16.79 14.78 6.59
CA PHE A 43 17.28 15.95 7.35
C PHE A 43 16.11 16.83 7.74
N LYS A 44 15.82 16.92 9.02
CA LYS A 44 14.72 17.73 9.56
C LYS A 44 15.21 19.16 9.78
N GLU A 45 14.92 20.05 8.85
CA GLU A 45 15.38 21.44 8.89
C GLU A 45 14.92 22.20 10.15
N TYR A 46 13.71 21.90 10.67
CA TYR A 46 13.12 22.60 11.80
C TYR A 46 13.87 22.40 13.12
N ASN A 47 14.52 21.26 13.34
CA ASN A 47 15.30 20.95 14.54
C ASN A 47 16.79 20.74 14.28
N GLY A 48 17.16 20.57 13.00
CA GLY A 48 18.54 20.34 12.57
C GLY A 48 19.02 18.90 12.78
N ASP A 49 18.13 17.92 12.86
CA ASP A 49 18.49 16.54 13.09
C ASP A 49 18.61 15.75 11.77
N VAL A 50 19.58 14.85 11.72
CA VAL A 50 19.68 13.82 10.67
C VAL A 50 19.13 12.52 11.23
N ILE A 51 18.16 11.94 10.55
CA ILE A 51 17.53 10.69 10.93
C ILE A 51 17.88 9.62 9.88
N ILE A 52 18.37 8.49 10.33
CA ILE A 52 18.74 7.34 9.51
C ILE A 52 17.94 6.14 9.99
N HIS A 53 17.19 5.55 9.09
CA HIS A 53 16.43 4.33 9.35
C HIS A 53 17.06 3.15 8.61
N THR A 54 17.30 2.05 9.32
CA THR A 54 17.89 0.83 8.77
C THR A 54 16.93 -0.36 8.79
N ASP A 55 15.84 -0.27 9.57
CA ASP A 55 14.86 -1.34 9.72
C ASP A 55 14.10 -1.59 8.41
N ARG A 56 13.99 -2.88 8.05
CA ARG A 56 13.30 -3.36 6.84
C ARG A 56 11.77 -3.36 6.97
N GLY A 57 11.23 -3.29 8.18
CA GLY A 57 9.80 -3.37 8.46
C GLY A 57 8.99 -2.11 8.13
N ARG A 58 9.63 -1.03 7.68
CA ARG A 58 8.96 0.23 7.35
C ARG A 58 8.20 0.17 6.03
N ALA A 59 7.08 0.91 5.96
CA ALA A 59 6.41 1.15 4.69
C ALA A 59 7.27 2.10 3.82
N ARG A 60 7.52 1.69 2.59
CA ARG A 60 8.31 2.45 1.61
C ARG A 60 7.63 2.36 0.26
N ARG A 61 7.79 3.38 -0.58
CA ARG A 61 7.27 3.40 -1.93
C ARG A 61 8.37 3.67 -2.97
N PRO A 62 8.27 3.10 -4.17
CA PRO A 62 9.26 3.29 -5.22
C PRO A 62 9.07 4.64 -5.90
N LEU A 63 10.19 5.36 -6.13
CA LEU A 63 10.22 6.61 -6.88
C LEU A 63 11.37 6.57 -7.89
N ILE A 64 11.15 7.15 -9.06
CA ILE A 64 12.17 7.31 -10.10
C ILE A 64 13.11 8.44 -9.71
N VAL A 65 14.40 8.20 -9.80
CA VAL A 65 15.43 9.20 -9.48
C VAL A 65 15.59 10.20 -10.63
N LEU A 66 15.59 11.49 -10.29
CA LEU A 66 15.90 12.56 -11.22
C LEU A 66 17.25 13.19 -10.91
N GLU A 67 18.00 13.53 -11.93
CA GLU A 67 19.18 14.38 -11.83
C GLU A 67 19.08 15.58 -12.79
N LYS A 68 19.17 16.80 -12.21
CA LYS A 68 19.10 18.06 -12.98
C LYS A 68 17.89 18.15 -13.91
N GLY A 69 16.73 17.69 -13.44
CA GLY A 69 15.48 17.72 -14.20
C GLY A 69 15.38 16.66 -15.30
N ARG A 70 16.13 15.57 -15.20
CA ARG A 70 16.07 14.45 -16.15
C ARG A 70 15.95 13.13 -15.41
N SER A 71 15.10 12.24 -15.92
CA SER A 71 15.04 10.87 -15.45
C SER A 71 16.35 10.15 -15.75
N LEU A 72 16.81 9.32 -14.80
CA LEU A 72 17.94 8.42 -15.02
C LEU A 72 17.52 7.15 -15.75
N ILE A 73 16.23 6.85 -15.85
CA ILE A 73 15.70 5.70 -16.60
C ILE A 73 15.69 6.08 -18.09
N ALA A 74 16.34 5.27 -18.90
CA ALA A 74 16.30 5.39 -20.35
C ALA A 74 15.06 4.66 -20.92
N PRO A 75 14.52 5.08 -22.08
CA PRO A 75 13.41 4.39 -22.74
C PRO A 75 13.68 2.90 -22.96
N GLU A 76 14.91 2.52 -23.27
CA GLU A 76 15.32 1.13 -23.47
C GLU A 76 15.24 0.29 -22.18
N ASP A 77 15.39 0.91 -21.00
CA ASP A 77 15.22 0.22 -19.72
C ASP A 77 13.74 -0.13 -19.49
N ILE A 78 12.83 0.76 -19.90
CA ILE A 78 11.37 0.55 -19.81
C ILE A 78 10.94 -0.57 -20.77
N GLU A 79 11.42 -0.56 -22.01
CA GLU A 79 11.13 -1.60 -22.99
C GLU A 79 11.61 -2.98 -22.48
N ARG A 80 12.84 -3.07 -22.00
CA ARG A 80 13.40 -4.31 -21.45
C ARG A 80 12.65 -4.82 -20.22
N LEU A 81 12.14 -3.91 -19.37
CA LEU A 81 11.30 -4.27 -18.23
C LEU A 81 9.93 -4.79 -18.71
N ALA A 82 9.31 -4.12 -19.69
CA ALA A 82 8.03 -4.53 -20.26
C ALA A 82 8.10 -5.89 -20.95
N ASP A 83 9.20 -6.18 -21.63
CA ASP A 83 9.47 -7.47 -22.28
C ASP A 83 9.86 -8.57 -21.26
N GLY A 84 9.96 -8.25 -19.97
CA GLY A 84 10.37 -9.19 -18.92
C GLY A 84 11.84 -9.63 -19.02
N LEU A 85 12.66 -8.92 -19.78
CA LEU A 85 14.08 -9.22 -19.95
C LEU A 85 14.92 -8.85 -18.72
N VAL A 86 14.45 -7.90 -17.94
CA VAL A 86 15.08 -7.44 -16.68
C VAL A 86 14.02 -7.37 -15.58
N PRO A 87 14.31 -7.81 -14.36
CA PRO A 87 13.41 -7.64 -13.23
C PRO A 87 13.45 -6.19 -12.72
N PHE A 88 12.39 -5.76 -12.07
CA PHE A 88 12.29 -4.41 -11.48
C PHE A 88 13.42 -4.10 -10.48
N GLU A 89 13.88 -5.12 -9.74
CA GLU A 89 14.99 -5.02 -8.78
C GLU A 89 16.30 -4.58 -9.42
N ASP A 90 16.49 -4.80 -10.73
CA ASP A 90 17.67 -4.33 -11.44
C ASP A 90 17.73 -2.81 -11.55
N LEU A 91 16.57 -2.16 -11.76
CA LEU A 91 16.45 -0.71 -11.72
C LEU A 91 16.83 -0.14 -10.35
N VAL A 92 16.41 -0.83 -9.28
CA VAL A 92 16.75 -0.45 -7.91
C VAL A 92 18.26 -0.62 -7.64
N LYS A 93 18.87 -1.75 -8.05
CA LYS A 93 20.31 -2.00 -7.90
C LYS A 93 21.18 -0.99 -8.65
N ARG A 94 20.69 -0.51 -9.79
CA ARG A 94 21.36 0.51 -10.59
C ARG A 94 21.14 1.94 -10.07
N GLY A 95 20.32 2.11 -9.03
CA GLY A 95 19.99 3.41 -8.44
C GLY A 95 19.12 4.29 -9.32
N LEU A 96 18.37 3.70 -10.27
CA LEU A 96 17.43 4.40 -11.14
C LEU A 96 16.07 4.59 -10.46
N VAL A 97 15.73 3.67 -9.54
CA VAL A 97 14.57 3.70 -8.68
C VAL A 97 15.02 3.52 -7.23
N GLU A 98 14.45 4.29 -6.32
CA GLU A 98 14.70 4.18 -4.89
C GLU A 98 13.41 3.89 -4.13
N PHE A 99 13.48 3.03 -3.10
CA PHE A 99 12.39 2.84 -2.16
C PHE A 99 12.53 3.84 -1.01
N ILE A 100 11.59 4.78 -0.95
CA ILE A 100 11.61 5.91 -0.03
C ILE A 100 10.57 5.71 1.07
N ASP A 101 10.94 5.95 2.33
CA ASP A 101 10.02 5.98 3.47
C ASP A 101 9.37 7.36 3.63
N ALA A 102 8.35 7.43 4.50
CA ALA A 102 7.59 8.64 4.71
C ALA A 102 8.44 9.80 5.27
N GLU A 103 9.48 9.50 6.07
CA GLU A 103 10.35 10.54 6.63
C GLU A 103 11.33 11.12 5.62
N GLU A 104 11.91 10.28 4.77
CA GLU A 104 12.79 10.77 3.70
C GLU A 104 11.97 11.51 2.64
N GLU A 105 10.73 11.07 2.38
CA GLU A 105 9.83 11.68 1.39
C GLU A 105 9.56 13.17 1.69
N GLU A 106 9.48 13.56 2.97
CA GLU A 106 9.32 14.96 3.37
C GLU A 106 10.46 15.88 2.89
N ASP A 107 11.66 15.33 2.69
CA ASP A 107 12.84 16.06 2.20
C ASP A 107 12.96 16.05 0.67
N LEU A 108 12.02 15.45 -0.05
CA LEU A 108 12.10 15.29 -1.49
C LEU A 108 11.16 16.26 -2.19
N PHE A 109 11.54 16.62 -3.42
CA PHE A 109 10.70 17.37 -4.32
C PHE A 109 10.31 16.45 -5.48
N ILE A 110 9.06 15.96 -5.45
CA ILE A 110 8.58 14.88 -6.32
C ILE A 110 7.68 15.47 -7.40
N ALA A 111 8.00 15.21 -8.67
CA ALA A 111 7.13 15.51 -9.80
C ALA A 111 6.07 14.40 -9.94
N ILE A 112 4.82 14.77 -10.21
CA ILE A 112 3.74 13.81 -10.43
C ILE A 112 3.72 13.33 -11.89
N HIS A 113 3.95 14.26 -12.82
CA HIS A 113 4.00 13.94 -14.24
C HIS A 113 5.35 14.34 -14.84
N GLU A 114 5.78 13.62 -15.86
CA GLU A 114 7.02 13.91 -16.56
C GLU A 114 7.07 15.33 -17.15
N LYS A 115 5.95 15.85 -17.62
CA LYS A 115 5.81 17.22 -18.15
C LYS A 115 6.04 18.32 -17.10
N ASP A 116 5.89 18.00 -15.82
CA ASP A 116 6.01 18.95 -14.71
C ASP A 116 7.41 18.97 -14.11
N ILE A 117 8.35 18.19 -14.67
CA ILE A 117 9.72 18.11 -14.17
C ILE A 117 10.43 19.46 -14.33
N THR A 118 11.01 19.93 -13.23
CA THR A 118 11.92 21.08 -13.18
C THR A 118 13.30 20.65 -12.65
N PRO A 119 14.35 21.46 -12.82
CA PRO A 119 15.68 21.14 -12.30
C PRO A 119 15.74 20.96 -10.76
N GLU A 120 14.73 21.42 -10.03
CA GLU A 120 14.64 21.33 -8.57
C GLU A 120 14.08 19.98 -8.12
N HIS A 121 13.32 19.28 -8.98
CA HIS A 121 12.75 17.98 -8.65
C HIS A 121 13.85 16.94 -8.47
N THR A 122 13.71 16.17 -7.39
CA THR A 122 14.63 15.09 -7.03
C THR A 122 14.16 13.73 -7.52
N HIS A 123 12.86 13.56 -7.59
CA HIS A 123 12.20 12.30 -7.98
C HIS A 123 10.97 12.55 -8.85
N LEU A 124 10.54 11.47 -9.52
CA LEU A 124 9.32 11.40 -10.32
C LEU A 124 8.48 10.22 -9.85
N GLU A 125 7.17 10.39 -9.78
CA GLU A 125 6.25 9.28 -9.59
C GLU A 125 6.31 8.29 -10.75
N ILE A 126 6.22 6.99 -10.44
CA ILE A 126 6.12 5.95 -11.48
C ILE A 126 4.77 6.08 -12.19
N ASP A 127 3.70 6.26 -11.44
CA ASP A 127 2.36 6.53 -11.95
C ASP A 127 1.63 7.44 -10.97
N PRO A 128 0.90 8.47 -11.45
CA PRO A 128 0.16 9.39 -10.58
C PRO A 128 -0.85 8.71 -9.64
N SER A 129 -1.40 7.56 -10.03
CA SER A 129 -2.35 6.81 -9.22
C SER A 129 -1.72 6.22 -7.94
N LEU A 130 -0.40 6.03 -7.90
CA LEU A 130 0.32 5.50 -6.75
C LEU A 130 0.27 6.44 -5.53
N VAL A 131 0.00 7.73 -5.72
CA VAL A 131 -0.23 8.71 -4.63
C VAL A 131 -1.40 8.29 -3.74
N LEU A 132 -2.41 7.65 -4.32
CA LEU A 132 -3.61 7.21 -3.60
C LEU A 132 -3.38 5.96 -2.74
N GLY A 133 -2.36 5.17 -3.03
CA GLY A 133 -2.18 3.84 -2.47
C GLY A 133 -3.18 2.81 -3.02
N ILE A 134 -2.94 1.53 -2.73
CA ILE A 134 -3.70 0.41 -3.32
C ILE A 134 -5.20 0.49 -3.01
N ALA A 135 -5.58 0.77 -1.76
CA ALA A 135 -6.99 0.76 -1.36
C ALA A 135 -7.82 1.86 -2.05
N ALA A 136 -7.32 3.10 -2.08
CA ALA A 136 -8.01 4.21 -2.73
C ALA A 136 -7.94 4.13 -4.26
N ALA A 137 -6.91 3.51 -4.82
CA ALA A 137 -6.75 3.32 -6.26
C ALA A 137 -7.72 2.30 -6.87
N HIS A 138 -8.48 1.55 -6.04
CA HIS A 138 -9.61 0.74 -6.51
C HIS A 138 -10.85 1.58 -6.81
N VAL A 139 -10.92 2.82 -6.32
CA VAL A 139 -12.07 3.71 -6.56
C VAL A 139 -11.97 4.28 -7.97
N PRO A 140 -12.95 4.03 -8.87
CA PRO A 140 -12.95 4.64 -10.19
C PRO A 140 -13.24 6.14 -10.09
N PHE A 141 -12.51 6.95 -10.84
CA PHE A 141 -12.62 8.42 -10.88
C PHE A 141 -12.63 9.07 -9.48
N PRO A 142 -11.62 8.86 -8.65
CA PRO A 142 -11.60 9.41 -7.29
C PRO A 142 -11.59 10.95 -7.29
N GLU A 143 -11.04 11.57 -8.33
CA GLU A 143 -11.02 13.03 -8.53
C GLU A 143 -12.40 13.64 -8.79
N HIS A 144 -13.40 12.84 -9.19
CA HIS A 144 -14.80 13.28 -9.37
C HIS A 144 -15.60 13.20 -8.09
N ASN A 145 -15.05 12.65 -7.02
CA ASN A 145 -15.72 12.46 -5.74
C ASN A 145 -15.19 13.41 -4.67
N ALA A 146 -16.01 13.67 -3.66
CA ALA A 146 -15.56 14.39 -2.47
C ALA A 146 -14.51 13.57 -1.71
N SER A 147 -13.43 14.21 -1.23
CA SER A 147 -12.34 13.53 -0.51
C SER A 147 -12.81 12.67 0.68
N PRO A 148 -13.79 13.08 1.53
CA PRO A 148 -14.28 12.23 2.60
C PRO A 148 -14.91 10.92 2.08
N ARG A 149 -15.58 10.95 0.92
CA ARG A 149 -16.19 9.75 0.32
C ARG A 149 -15.16 8.80 -0.26
N VAL A 150 -14.08 9.30 -0.83
CA VAL A 150 -12.94 8.48 -1.27
C VAL A 150 -12.28 7.82 -0.05
N THR A 151 -12.08 8.54 1.03
CA THR A 151 -11.55 8.00 2.29
C THR A 151 -12.44 6.92 2.88
N MET A 152 -13.77 7.11 2.90
CA MET A 152 -14.72 6.09 3.33
C MET A 152 -14.67 4.86 2.42
N GLY A 153 -14.64 5.05 1.10
CA GLY A 153 -14.52 3.98 0.12
C GLY A 153 -13.25 3.15 0.31
N ALA A 154 -12.11 3.80 0.54
CA ALA A 154 -10.85 3.15 0.85
C ALA A 154 -10.89 2.35 2.17
N GLY A 155 -11.65 2.81 3.16
CA GLY A 155 -11.92 2.07 4.39
C GLY A 155 -12.81 0.85 4.16
N MET A 156 -13.86 1.00 3.35
CA MET A 156 -14.84 -0.06 3.07
C MET A 156 -14.26 -1.19 2.22
N VAL A 157 -13.34 -0.91 1.30
CA VAL A 157 -12.71 -1.94 0.47
C VAL A 157 -11.96 -2.98 1.31
N LYS A 158 -11.43 -2.59 2.45
CA LYS A 158 -10.74 -3.49 3.40
C LYS A 158 -11.71 -4.39 4.17
N GLN A 159 -13.00 -4.09 4.17
CA GLN A 159 -14.06 -4.81 4.87
C GLN A 159 -14.97 -5.57 3.90
N ALA A 160 -14.69 -5.53 2.60
CA ALA A 160 -15.47 -6.21 1.59
C ALA A 160 -15.41 -7.72 1.76
N LEU A 161 -16.56 -8.37 1.63
CA LEU A 161 -16.66 -9.82 1.61
C LEU A 161 -16.51 -10.32 0.17
N GLY A 162 -15.78 -11.42 0.00
CA GLY A 162 -15.53 -11.98 -1.30
C GLY A 162 -15.05 -13.42 -1.24
N PHE A 163 -14.34 -13.82 -2.28
CA PHE A 163 -13.66 -15.10 -2.40
C PHE A 163 -12.15 -14.92 -2.18
N GLY A 164 -11.77 -14.74 -0.89
CA GLY A 164 -10.39 -14.38 -0.54
C GLY A 164 -9.34 -15.49 -0.72
N ALA A 165 -9.73 -16.77 -0.74
CA ALA A 165 -8.83 -17.89 -0.93
C ALA A 165 -9.59 -19.10 -1.48
N ALA A 166 -8.92 -19.92 -2.31
CA ALA A 166 -9.48 -21.16 -2.86
C ALA A 166 -9.71 -22.21 -1.76
N ASN A 167 -8.87 -22.25 -0.75
CA ASN A 167 -9.03 -23.13 0.41
C ASN A 167 -9.02 -22.33 1.71
N MET A 168 -10.21 -21.98 2.18
CA MET A 168 -10.39 -21.22 3.43
C MET A 168 -9.92 -22.00 4.68
N LYS A 169 -9.87 -23.34 4.63
CA LYS A 169 -9.43 -24.18 5.77
C LYS A 169 -7.93 -24.12 6.04
N LEU A 170 -7.13 -23.74 5.04
CA LEU A 170 -5.68 -23.60 5.19
C LEU A 170 -5.27 -22.22 5.74
N ARG A 171 -6.18 -21.28 5.83
CA ARG A 171 -5.90 -19.97 6.39
C ARG A 171 -5.87 -20.02 7.91
N PRO A 172 -4.93 -19.31 8.56
CA PRO A 172 -4.82 -19.26 10.02
C PRO A 172 -5.87 -18.35 10.68
N ASP A 173 -6.87 -17.91 9.94
CA ASP A 173 -7.89 -17.00 10.44
C ASP A 173 -8.80 -17.68 11.44
N THR A 174 -9.01 -17.07 12.60
CA THR A 174 -9.97 -17.55 13.61
C THR A 174 -11.40 -17.43 13.13
N ARG A 175 -11.69 -16.38 12.37
CA ARG A 175 -13.01 -16.09 11.78
C ARG A 175 -12.84 -15.71 10.32
N GLY A 176 -13.72 -16.19 9.46
CA GLY A 176 -13.72 -15.85 8.06
C GLY A 176 -15.11 -15.90 7.43
N HIS A 177 -15.31 -15.13 6.39
CA HIS A 177 -16.51 -15.14 5.58
C HIS A 177 -16.14 -15.43 4.14
N LEU A 178 -16.95 -16.25 3.48
CA LEU A 178 -16.87 -16.54 2.05
C LEU A 178 -18.18 -16.11 1.40
N LEU A 179 -18.11 -15.13 0.51
CA LEU A 179 -19.27 -14.68 -0.26
C LEU A 179 -19.61 -15.69 -1.35
N HIS A 180 -20.88 -16.08 -1.43
CA HIS A 180 -21.37 -16.89 -2.54
C HIS A 180 -21.55 -16.03 -3.79
N TYR A 181 -21.22 -16.58 -4.94
CA TYR A 181 -21.41 -15.89 -6.23
C TYR A 181 -20.77 -14.51 -6.25
N ALA A 182 -19.53 -14.41 -5.74
CA ALA A 182 -18.74 -13.20 -5.89
C ALA A 182 -18.53 -12.90 -7.38
N GLU A 183 -18.72 -11.64 -7.75
CA GLU A 183 -18.69 -11.19 -9.13
C GLU A 183 -17.57 -10.17 -9.34
N ARG A 184 -16.97 -10.20 -10.53
CA ARG A 184 -16.07 -9.14 -10.95
C ARG A 184 -16.84 -7.82 -11.07
N PRO A 185 -16.26 -6.69 -10.62
CA PRO A 185 -16.92 -5.40 -10.79
C PRO A 185 -17.08 -5.06 -12.28
N ILE A 186 -18.19 -4.43 -12.65
CA ILE A 186 -18.44 -3.96 -14.02
C ILE A 186 -17.45 -2.85 -14.40
N VAL A 187 -17.06 -2.02 -13.41
CA VAL A 187 -16.07 -0.95 -13.57
C VAL A 187 -14.89 -1.27 -12.67
N HIS A 188 -13.69 -1.26 -13.26
CA HIS A 188 -12.44 -1.51 -12.57
C HIS A 188 -11.39 -0.46 -12.93
N THR A 189 -10.30 -0.42 -12.22
CA THR A 189 -9.18 0.49 -12.42
C THR A 189 -7.95 -0.26 -12.91
N SER A 190 -6.98 0.43 -13.51
CA SER A 190 -5.69 -0.15 -13.89
C SER A 190 -4.96 -0.79 -12.71
N THR A 191 -5.13 -0.24 -11.50
CA THR A 191 -4.58 -0.83 -10.27
C THR A 191 -5.23 -2.19 -9.96
N SER A 192 -6.55 -2.31 -10.12
CA SER A 192 -7.25 -3.59 -9.94
C SER A 192 -6.72 -4.67 -10.88
N ASP A 193 -6.48 -4.30 -12.15
CA ASP A 193 -5.92 -5.20 -13.16
C ASP A 193 -4.48 -5.60 -12.80
N SER A 194 -3.65 -4.62 -12.43
CA SER A 194 -2.22 -4.84 -12.13
C SER A 194 -1.99 -5.77 -10.93
N ILE A 195 -2.84 -5.71 -9.91
CA ILE A 195 -2.74 -6.57 -8.71
C ILE A 195 -3.52 -7.87 -8.83
N GLY A 196 -4.27 -8.08 -9.93
CA GLY A 196 -5.10 -9.28 -10.15
C GLY A 196 -6.28 -9.40 -9.18
N SER A 197 -6.88 -8.27 -8.77
CA SER A 197 -8.01 -8.28 -7.81
C SER A 197 -9.24 -9.00 -8.37
N ASP A 198 -9.39 -9.01 -9.68
CA ASP A 198 -10.48 -9.68 -10.39
C ASP A 198 -10.41 -11.20 -10.34
N ASP A 199 -9.24 -11.78 -10.06
CA ASP A 199 -9.09 -13.22 -9.86
C ASP A 199 -9.76 -13.70 -8.56
N ARG A 200 -9.94 -12.79 -7.62
CA ARG A 200 -10.58 -13.03 -6.32
C ARG A 200 -11.55 -11.92 -5.97
N PRO A 201 -12.69 -11.84 -6.67
CA PRO A 201 -13.61 -10.73 -6.52
C PRO A 201 -14.21 -10.67 -5.12
N ALA A 202 -14.47 -9.44 -4.67
CA ALA A 202 -15.01 -9.14 -3.35
C ALA A 202 -16.26 -8.27 -3.49
N GLY A 203 -17.38 -8.87 -3.78
CA GLY A 203 -18.66 -8.20 -3.90
C GLY A 203 -19.55 -8.80 -4.98
N GLN A 204 -20.63 -8.13 -5.25
CA GLN A 204 -21.63 -8.47 -6.28
C GLN A 204 -22.05 -7.19 -6.99
N ASN A 205 -22.46 -7.31 -8.25
CA ASN A 205 -23.02 -6.18 -9.00
C ASN A 205 -24.51 -6.06 -8.73
N PHE A 206 -24.95 -4.90 -8.27
CA PHE A 206 -26.35 -4.64 -7.93
C PHE A 206 -26.99 -3.69 -8.92
N VAL A 207 -28.29 -3.88 -9.18
CA VAL A 207 -29.12 -2.84 -9.78
C VAL A 207 -29.60 -1.94 -8.65
N VAL A 208 -29.17 -0.68 -8.68
CA VAL A 208 -29.42 0.31 -7.63
C VAL A 208 -30.33 1.41 -8.16
N ALA A 209 -31.42 1.69 -7.44
CA ALA A 209 -32.25 2.86 -7.67
C ALA A 209 -32.00 3.89 -6.55
N ILE A 210 -31.61 5.11 -6.92
CA ILE A 210 -31.36 6.21 -5.98
C ILE A 210 -32.61 7.08 -5.92
N LEU A 211 -33.44 6.86 -4.91
CA LEU A 211 -34.67 7.59 -4.69
C LEU A 211 -35.06 7.59 -3.21
N SER A 212 -35.96 8.50 -2.80
CA SER A 212 -36.66 8.36 -1.55
C SER A 212 -37.85 7.40 -1.72
N TYR A 213 -37.90 6.37 -0.88
CA TYR A 213 -39.02 5.39 -0.91
C TYR A 213 -39.82 5.50 0.38
N GLU A 214 -40.82 6.36 0.35
CA GLU A 214 -41.77 6.60 1.48
C GLU A 214 -41.08 6.89 2.83
N GLY A 215 -39.83 7.36 2.80
CA GLY A 215 -39.03 7.64 3.98
C GLY A 215 -38.34 6.44 4.64
N TYR A 216 -38.55 5.21 4.16
CA TYR A 216 -37.96 4.01 4.75
C TYR A 216 -36.45 3.85 4.48
N ASN A 217 -35.90 4.64 3.58
CA ASN A 217 -34.46 4.63 3.24
C ASN A 217 -33.73 5.92 3.62
N ILE A 218 -34.22 6.63 4.65
CA ILE A 218 -33.57 7.83 5.22
C ILE A 218 -32.48 7.39 6.21
N GLU A 219 -31.50 8.27 6.47
CA GLU A 219 -30.39 8.04 7.41
C GLU A 219 -29.54 6.81 7.04
N ASP A 220 -29.13 6.70 5.76
CA ASP A 220 -28.33 5.60 5.21
C ASP A 220 -29.01 4.22 5.20
N ALA A 221 -30.34 4.17 5.39
CA ALA A 221 -31.08 2.93 5.28
C ALA A 221 -31.21 2.47 3.83
N LEU A 222 -31.27 1.14 3.64
CA LEU A 222 -31.40 0.48 2.35
C LEU A 222 -32.67 -0.37 2.31
N ILE A 223 -33.32 -0.41 1.14
CA ILE A 223 -34.44 -1.31 0.87
C ILE A 223 -33.98 -2.34 -0.17
N PHE A 224 -34.13 -3.61 0.18
CA PHE A 224 -33.78 -4.72 -0.70
C PHE A 224 -35.02 -5.37 -1.29
N ASN A 225 -34.90 -5.81 -2.54
CA ASN A 225 -35.90 -6.66 -3.14
C ASN A 225 -35.89 -8.04 -2.46
N LYS A 226 -37.02 -8.43 -1.86
CA LYS A 226 -37.14 -9.72 -1.15
C LYS A 226 -36.84 -10.91 -2.06
N ALA A 227 -37.32 -10.90 -3.28
CA ALA A 227 -37.06 -12.00 -4.22
C ALA A 227 -35.58 -12.14 -4.58
N ALA A 228 -34.81 -11.03 -4.60
CA ALA A 228 -33.36 -11.09 -4.78
C ALA A 228 -32.67 -11.76 -3.59
N ILE A 229 -33.09 -11.41 -2.35
CA ILE A 229 -32.56 -12.04 -1.13
C ILE A 229 -32.91 -13.55 -1.12
N ASP A 230 -34.16 -13.90 -1.45
CA ASP A 230 -34.59 -15.30 -1.50
C ASP A 230 -33.80 -16.13 -2.54
N ARG A 231 -33.33 -15.49 -3.62
CA ARG A 231 -32.45 -16.10 -4.61
C ARG A 231 -30.98 -16.19 -4.23
N GLY A 232 -30.59 -15.59 -3.09
CA GLY A 232 -29.25 -15.69 -2.55
C GLY A 232 -28.37 -14.45 -2.67
N LEU A 233 -28.95 -13.26 -2.92
CA LEU A 233 -28.21 -12.01 -2.89
C LEU A 233 -27.52 -11.83 -1.54
N GLY A 234 -26.20 -11.60 -1.54
CA GLY A 234 -25.42 -11.36 -0.34
C GLY A 234 -25.23 -12.58 0.58
N ARG A 235 -25.59 -13.79 0.12
CA ARG A 235 -25.40 -15.02 0.91
C ARG A 235 -23.92 -15.31 1.11
N SER A 236 -23.54 -15.63 2.35
CA SER A 236 -22.16 -15.99 2.69
C SER A 236 -22.09 -17.19 3.62
N HIS A 237 -20.96 -17.88 3.62
CA HIS A 237 -20.60 -18.84 4.66
C HIS A 237 -19.73 -18.15 5.71
N PHE A 238 -20.05 -18.39 6.98
CA PHE A 238 -19.21 -18.01 8.11
C PHE A 238 -18.40 -19.22 8.59
N PHE A 239 -17.10 -19.03 8.70
CA PHE A 239 -16.17 -20.03 9.23
C PHE A 239 -15.61 -19.55 10.55
N ARG A 240 -15.52 -20.45 11.52
CA ARG A 240 -14.82 -20.22 12.76
C ARG A 240 -14.00 -21.45 13.12
N THR A 241 -12.74 -21.22 13.43
CA THR A 241 -11.83 -22.27 13.90
C THR A 241 -11.88 -22.33 15.41
N TYR A 242 -12.05 -23.54 15.94
CA TYR A 242 -11.93 -23.84 17.35
C TYR A 242 -10.76 -24.78 17.53
N GLU A 243 -9.86 -24.45 18.43
CA GLU A 243 -8.69 -25.24 18.74
C GLU A 243 -8.76 -25.74 20.20
N GLY A 244 -8.39 -26.97 20.43
CA GLY A 244 -8.31 -27.58 21.75
C GLY A 244 -7.04 -28.42 21.84
N GLU A 245 -6.40 -28.44 22.99
CA GLU A 245 -5.18 -29.18 23.25
C GLU A 245 -5.31 -29.96 24.53
N GLU A 246 -4.98 -31.26 24.49
CA GLU A 246 -4.81 -32.06 25.70
C GLU A 246 -3.47 -31.76 26.35
N ARG A 247 -3.49 -31.29 27.59
CA ARG A 247 -2.27 -30.95 28.35
C ARG A 247 -2.13 -31.80 29.60
N ARG A 248 -0.89 -32.22 29.87
CA ARG A 248 -0.51 -32.83 31.15
C ARG A 248 0.25 -31.80 31.98
N TYR A 249 -0.18 -31.63 33.23
CA TYR A 249 0.43 -30.69 34.15
C TYR A 249 1.34 -31.39 35.16
N PRO A 250 2.36 -30.71 35.71
CA PRO A 250 3.10 -31.22 36.89
C PRO A 250 2.13 -31.43 38.03
N GLY A 251 2.04 -32.65 38.56
CA GLY A 251 1.09 -33.01 39.62
C GLY A 251 0.00 -33.99 39.18
N GLY A 252 0.03 -34.45 37.91
CA GLY A 252 -0.84 -35.52 37.41
C GLY A 252 -2.20 -35.08 36.90
N GLN A 253 -2.49 -33.77 36.87
CA GLN A 253 -3.69 -33.26 36.24
C GLN A 253 -3.54 -33.33 34.71
N VAL A 254 -4.63 -33.69 34.03
CA VAL A 254 -4.68 -33.84 32.57
C VAL A 254 -5.95 -33.20 32.06
N ASP A 255 -5.81 -32.29 31.13
CA ASP A 255 -6.93 -31.82 30.32
C ASP A 255 -7.20 -32.85 29.22
N LYS A 256 -8.45 -33.25 29.03
CA LYS A 256 -8.89 -34.19 28.01
C LYS A 256 -10.01 -33.60 27.17
N ILE A 257 -9.96 -33.83 25.86
CA ILE A 257 -11.06 -33.56 24.96
C ILE A 257 -12.09 -34.67 25.14
N GLN A 258 -13.34 -34.30 25.41
CA GLN A 258 -14.47 -35.21 25.57
C GLN A 258 -15.41 -35.11 24.38
#